data_ef8dba178fce28beea13ef2c4e8e9e02
#
_entry.id   ef8dba178fce28beea13ef2c4e8e9e02
#
_cell.length_a   1.000
_cell.length_b   1.000
_cell.length_c   1.000
_cell.angle_alpha   90.00
_cell.angle_beta   90.00
_cell.angle_gamma   90.00
#
_symmetry.space_group_name_H-M   'P 1'
#
loop_
_entity.id
_entity.type
_entity.pdbx_description
1 polymer ?
#
loop_
_entity_poly.entity_id
_entity_poly.type
_entity_poly.pdbx_seq_one_letter_code
_entity_poly.pdbx_strand_id
1 'polypeptide(L)'
;EIEPVPASDFLRFLFAWQGVAPAERMKGPKALDRVIAQLEGFEVAAGATKTLRIRHKVACTTCSGSGAKAGSAPETCRECQGRGQVQRVVQSFLGRMMTVIECPACHGEGRVVRDRCVDCRGEGVKQEDETVQVRVPAGVANGHYVKMRGLGDAGRRGGPTGDLLVLIEEEEDELFQRIGDDIITDVFVTHADAVLGAKIEVPTLGGKSALKIPPATQSHSILRMRGKGLGRLNSSGHGDQLVRVIVHTPETPSGREKELLEELRKLQEA
;
A
#
# COMPACT_ATOMS: atom_id res chain seq x y z
N GLU A 1 -10.90 -8.24 2.86
CA GLU A 1 -11.42 -7.01 3.49
C GLU A 1 -10.35 -5.95 3.38
N ILE A 2 -10.69 -4.80 2.79
CA ILE A 2 -9.83 -3.63 2.64
C ILE A 2 -10.34 -2.59 3.62
N GLU A 3 -9.51 -2.23 4.58
CA GLU A 3 -9.81 -1.23 5.59
C GLU A 3 -8.83 -0.06 5.48
N PRO A 4 -9.29 1.18 5.62
CA PRO A 4 -8.38 2.32 5.78
C PRO A 4 -7.66 2.22 7.13
N VAL A 5 -6.37 2.55 7.16
CA VAL A 5 -5.60 2.60 8.41
C VAL A 5 -6.12 3.78 9.24
N PRO A 6 -6.67 3.57 10.43
CA PRO A 6 -7.08 4.68 11.28
C PRO A 6 -5.86 5.53 11.67
N ALA A 7 -6.03 6.84 11.71
CA ALA A 7 -4.95 7.80 11.98
C ALA A 7 -4.18 7.52 13.30
N SER A 8 -4.82 6.88 14.27
CA SER A 8 -4.21 6.41 15.52
C SER A 8 -3.14 5.34 15.32
N ASP A 9 -3.29 4.51 14.30
CA ASP A 9 -2.33 3.45 14.01
C ASP A 9 -1.16 3.98 13.17
N PHE A 10 -1.39 4.99 12.34
CA PHE A 10 -0.34 5.68 11.58
C PHE A 10 0.69 6.34 12.50
N LEU A 11 0.27 6.98 13.59
CA LEU A 11 1.17 7.56 14.59
C LEU A 11 1.96 6.48 15.35
N ARG A 12 1.35 5.35 15.69
CA ARG A 12 2.06 4.21 16.28
C ARG A 12 3.12 3.63 15.34
N PHE A 13 2.91 3.71 14.03
CA PHE A 13 3.87 3.30 13.00
C PHE A 13 5.09 4.22 12.90
N LEU A 14 4.89 5.53 12.96
CA LEU A 14 5.99 6.52 12.94
C LEU A 14 6.89 6.41 14.16
N PHE A 15 6.32 6.17 15.34
CA PHE A 15 7.11 6.03 16.58
C PHE A 15 7.88 4.70 16.67
N ALA A 16 7.37 3.62 16.07
CA ALA A 16 8.10 2.34 16.00
C ALA A 16 9.35 2.42 15.11
N TRP A 17 9.42 3.36 14.17
CA TRP A 17 10.56 3.54 13.27
C TRP A 17 11.67 4.42 13.87
N GLN A 18 11.39 5.17 14.93
CA GLN A 18 12.35 6.10 15.59
C GLN A 18 13.11 5.50 16.79
N GLY A 19 13.18 4.19 16.93
CA GLY A 19 14.08 3.55 17.90
C GLY A 19 13.69 3.74 19.37
N VAL A 20 12.44 4.03 19.67
CA VAL A 20 11.93 4.01 21.05
C VAL A 20 11.79 2.56 21.51
N ALA A 21 12.40 2.25 22.64
CA ALA A 21 12.50 0.92 23.23
C ALA A 21 11.16 0.16 23.21
N PRO A 22 11.18 -1.15 22.96
CA PRO A 22 9.97 -1.96 22.89
C PRO A 22 9.36 -2.11 24.28
N ALA A 23 8.41 -1.25 24.59
CA ALA A 23 7.48 -1.51 25.67
C ALA A 23 6.48 -2.56 25.18
N GLU A 24 6.46 -3.68 25.87
CA GLU A 24 5.49 -4.77 25.76
C GLU A 24 5.50 -5.58 24.45
N ARG A 25 6.29 -6.63 24.48
CA ARG A 25 6.14 -7.78 23.61
C ARG A 25 4.79 -8.43 23.91
N MET A 26 3.76 -8.01 23.20
CA MET A 26 2.47 -8.70 23.21
C MET A 26 2.71 -10.17 22.87
N LYS A 27 2.28 -11.07 23.73
CA LYS A 27 2.30 -12.50 23.45
C LYS A 27 1.45 -12.79 22.22
N GLY A 28 2.13 -13.31 21.20
CA GLY A 28 1.52 -13.99 20.08
C GLY A 28 0.78 -13.15 19.07
N PRO A 29 1.37 -12.13 18.46
CA PRO A 29 0.88 -11.73 17.19
C PRO A 29 1.61 -12.52 16.12
N LYS A 30 0.85 -13.01 15.21
CA LYS A 30 1.26 -13.40 13.89
C LYS A 30 2.25 -12.37 13.38
N ALA A 31 3.41 -12.82 12.90
CA ALA A 31 4.36 -11.93 12.25
C ALA A 31 3.65 -11.25 11.08
N LEU A 32 3.74 -9.93 11.03
CA LEU A 32 3.15 -9.14 9.96
C LEU A 32 4.28 -8.80 8.99
N ASP A 33 4.31 -9.47 7.85
CA ASP A 33 5.17 -9.08 6.73
C ASP A 33 4.48 -7.99 5.93
N ARG A 34 5.26 -6.99 5.54
CA ARG A 34 4.79 -5.88 4.73
C ARG A 34 5.50 -5.89 3.39
N VAL A 35 4.71 -5.78 2.34
CA VAL A 35 5.19 -5.63 0.97
C VAL A 35 4.47 -4.44 0.35
N ILE A 36 5.19 -3.64 -0.41
CA ILE A 36 4.66 -2.49 -1.13
C ILE A 36 4.32 -2.95 -2.53
N ALA A 37 3.10 -2.64 -2.99
CA ALA A 37 2.67 -2.80 -4.36
C ALA A 37 2.48 -1.42 -4.99
N GLN A 38 3.29 -1.11 -5.98
CA GLN A 38 3.18 0.11 -6.78
C GLN A 38 2.13 -0.09 -7.88
N LEU A 39 1.26 0.88 -8.05
CA LEU A 39 0.15 0.87 -9.00
C LEU A 39 0.18 2.13 -9.86
N GLU A 40 0.04 1.95 -11.16
CA GLU A 40 -0.19 3.05 -12.09
C GLU A 40 -1.65 3.53 -12.04
N GLY A 41 -1.90 4.79 -12.41
CA GLY A 41 -3.23 5.40 -12.31
C GLY A 41 -4.34 4.63 -13.01
N PHE A 42 -4.08 4.02 -14.18
CA PHE A 42 -5.07 3.19 -14.88
C PHE A 42 -5.35 1.86 -14.15
N GLU A 43 -4.37 1.27 -13.46
CA GLU A 43 -4.55 0.06 -12.65
C GLU A 43 -5.41 0.34 -11.42
N VAL A 44 -5.25 1.51 -10.84
CA VAL A 44 -6.10 1.99 -9.75
C VAL A 44 -7.55 2.16 -10.24
N ALA A 45 -7.74 2.64 -11.46
CA ALA A 45 -9.07 2.85 -12.03
C ALA A 45 -9.82 1.55 -12.33
N ALA A 46 -9.14 0.57 -12.89
CA ALA A 46 -9.73 -0.68 -13.36
C ALA A 46 -9.65 -1.83 -12.33
N GLY A 47 -8.75 -1.70 -11.35
CA GLY A 47 -8.27 -2.80 -10.53
C GLY A 47 -7.25 -3.64 -11.28
N ALA A 48 -6.34 -4.26 -10.54
CA ALA A 48 -5.26 -5.03 -11.11
C ALA A 48 -4.99 -6.32 -10.32
N THR A 49 -4.34 -7.29 -10.96
CA THR A 49 -3.76 -8.43 -10.28
C THR A 49 -2.25 -8.32 -10.40
N LYS A 50 -1.59 -8.03 -9.29
CA LYS A 50 -0.13 -7.91 -9.23
C LYS A 50 0.48 -9.21 -8.74
N THR A 51 1.59 -9.57 -9.35
CA THR A 51 2.39 -10.74 -8.94
C THR A 51 3.60 -10.21 -8.16
N LEU A 52 3.65 -10.50 -6.87
CA LEU A 52 4.70 -10.04 -5.98
C LEU A 52 5.59 -11.21 -5.57
N ARG A 53 6.90 -11.02 -5.63
CA ARG A 53 7.86 -11.94 -5.05
C ARG A 53 8.19 -11.49 -3.64
N ILE A 54 7.85 -12.32 -2.67
CA ILE A 54 8.08 -12.05 -1.26
C ILE A 54 9.12 -13.02 -0.72
N ARG A 55 9.89 -12.56 0.25
CA ARG A 55 10.81 -13.40 1.03
C ARG A 55 10.29 -13.47 2.45
N HIS A 56 9.78 -14.62 2.82
CA HIS A 56 9.19 -14.84 4.13
C HIS A 56 9.66 -16.16 4.75
N LYS A 57 9.31 -16.39 6.01
CA LYS A 57 9.64 -17.63 6.69
C LYS A 57 8.55 -18.65 6.48
N VAL A 58 8.93 -19.81 5.96
CA VAL A 58 8.06 -20.97 5.81
C VAL A 58 8.43 -22.05 6.82
N ALA A 59 7.48 -22.92 7.16
CA ALA A 59 7.76 -24.06 8.02
C ALA A 59 8.84 -24.97 7.40
N CYS A 60 9.84 -25.33 8.15
CA CYS A 60 10.88 -26.21 7.69
C CYS A 60 10.30 -27.59 7.33
N THR A 61 10.44 -28.00 6.10
CA THR A 61 9.91 -29.28 5.58
C THR A 61 10.57 -30.49 6.24
N THR A 62 11.88 -30.41 6.53
CA THR A 62 12.66 -31.51 7.12
C THR A 62 12.20 -31.89 8.52
N CYS A 63 11.74 -30.92 9.31
CA CYS A 63 11.25 -31.18 10.69
C CYS A 63 9.78 -30.86 10.85
N SER A 64 9.06 -30.56 9.77
CA SER A 64 7.64 -30.16 9.78
C SER A 64 7.36 -29.05 10.78
N GLY A 65 8.26 -28.06 10.85
CA GLY A 65 8.12 -26.91 11.73
C GLY A 65 8.55 -27.13 13.18
N SER A 66 8.85 -28.34 13.65
CA SER A 66 9.15 -28.66 15.06
C SER A 66 10.48 -28.08 15.55
N GLY A 67 11.43 -27.83 14.65
CA GLY A 67 12.80 -27.49 14.99
C GLY A 67 13.66 -28.65 15.52
N ALA A 68 13.06 -29.82 15.75
CA ALA A 68 13.75 -30.99 16.22
C ALA A 68 14.28 -31.84 15.06
N LYS A 69 15.37 -32.58 15.27
CA LYS A 69 15.88 -33.54 14.31
C LYS A 69 14.83 -34.61 13.99
N ALA A 70 14.82 -35.10 12.74
CA ALA A 70 13.92 -36.19 12.35
C ALA A 70 14.04 -37.37 13.32
N GLY A 71 12.92 -37.83 13.85
CA GLY A 71 12.83 -38.91 14.86
C GLY A 71 12.96 -38.44 16.33
N SER A 72 13.21 -37.14 16.58
CA SER A 72 13.16 -36.55 17.91
C SER A 72 12.00 -35.56 18.03
N ALA A 73 11.51 -35.33 19.25
CA ALA A 73 10.43 -34.39 19.53
C ALA A 73 10.87 -33.31 20.54
N PRO A 74 10.28 -32.13 20.51
CA PRO A 74 10.51 -31.12 21.55
C PRO A 74 10.04 -31.64 22.90
N GLU A 75 10.89 -31.57 23.91
CA GLU A 75 10.56 -31.96 25.30
C GLU A 75 9.94 -30.81 26.06
N THR A 76 9.08 -31.12 27.02
CA THR A 76 8.55 -30.12 27.95
C THR A 76 9.66 -29.52 28.79
N CYS A 77 9.75 -28.21 28.87
CA CYS A 77 10.75 -27.51 29.66
C CYS A 77 10.62 -27.88 31.14
N ARG A 78 11.70 -28.42 31.74
CA ARG A 78 11.69 -28.87 33.13
C ARG A 78 11.57 -27.71 34.13
N GLU A 79 12.14 -26.53 33.82
CA GLU A 79 12.10 -25.38 34.74
C GLU A 79 10.72 -24.77 34.90
N CYS A 80 9.99 -24.59 33.80
CA CYS A 80 8.64 -23.99 33.82
C CYS A 80 7.53 -25.01 33.68
N GLN A 81 7.83 -26.29 33.53
CA GLN A 81 6.87 -27.39 33.36
C GLN A 81 5.84 -27.11 32.20
N GLY A 82 6.34 -26.54 31.12
CA GLY A 82 5.53 -26.19 29.97
C GLY A 82 4.84 -24.82 30.04
N ARG A 83 4.91 -24.11 31.14
CA ARG A 83 4.20 -22.82 31.33
C ARG A 83 4.85 -21.66 30.58
N GLY A 84 6.10 -21.77 30.15
CA GLY A 84 6.87 -20.71 29.49
C GLY A 84 7.29 -19.57 30.40
N GLN A 85 6.84 -19.55 31.65
CA GLN A 85 7.10 -18.49 32.63
C GLN A 85 7.44 -19.08 33.96
N VAL A 86 8.31 -18.36 34.71
CA VAL A 86 8.68 -18.71 36.07
C VAL A 86 8.46 -17.52 37.01
N GLN A 87 8.07 -17.80 38.23
CA GLN A 87 7.93 -16.79 39.26
C GLN A 87 9.28 -16.58 39.95
N ARG A 88 9.74 -15.35 40.02
CA ARG A 88 10.93 -14.97 40.82
C ARG A 88 10.54 -13.95 41.87
N VAL A 89 11.08 -14.15 43.06
CA VAL A 89 11.00 -13.17 44.15
C VAL A 89 12.09 -12.15 43.93
N VAL A 90 11.72 -10.91 43.64
CA VAL A 90 12.67 -9.78 43.53
C VAL A 90 12.57 -8.98 44.83
N GLN A 91 13.72 -8.74 45.44
CA GLN A 91 13.81 -7.90 46.61
C GLN A 91 13.92 -6.44 46.18
N SER A 92 12.91 -5.64 46.51
CA SER A 92 12.84 -4.19 46.25
C SER A 92 12.98 -3.46 47.61
N PHE A 93 13.22 -2.15 47.55
CA PHE A 93 13.23 -1.30 48.75
C PHE A 93 11.86 -1.25 49.47
N LEU A 94 10.78 -1.65 48.79
CA LEU A 94 9.42 -1.78 49.35
C LEU A 94 9.12 -3.21 49.88
N GLY A 95 10.07 -4.14 49.84
CA GLY A 95 9.87 -5.49 50.29
C GLY A 95 10.05 -6.56 49.21
N ARG A 96 9.61 -7.79 49.51
CA ARG A 96 9.65 -8.91 48.56
C ARG A 96 8.47 -8.86 47.63
N MET A 97 8.71 -8.75 46.33
CA MET A 97 7.68 -8.80 45.28
C MET A 97 7.86 -10.08 44.46
N MET A 98 6.74 -10.77 44.19
CA MET A 98 6.74 -11.87 43.23
C MET A 98 6.51 -11.31 41.82
N THR A 99 7.50 -11.52 40.96
CA THR A 99 7.42 -11.11 39.55
C THR A 99 7.40 -12.34 38.66
N VAL A 100 6.50 -12.37 37.68
CA VAL A 100 6.46 -13.40 36.64
C VAL A 100 7.38 -12.97 35.51
N ILE A 101 8.40 -13.78 35.23
CA ILE A 101 9.35 -13.54 34.14
C ILE A 101 9.30 -14.67 33.14
N GLU A 102 9.75 -14.39 31.94
CA GLU A 102 9.94 -15.40 30.90
C GLU A 102 10.95 -16.47 31.36
N CYS A 103 10.64 -17.74 31.14
CA CYS A 103 11.54 -18.84 31.56
C CYS A 103 12.86 -18.74 30.80
N PRO A 104 14.00 -18.63 31.49
CA PRO A 104 15.31 -18.46 30.84
C PRO A 104 15.75 -19.69 30.04
N ALA A 105 15.27 -20.88 30.40
CA ALA A 105 15.65 -22.12 29.71
C ALA A 105 14.91 -22.35 28.37
N CYS A 106 13.67 -21.91 28.27
CA CYS A 106 12.88 -22.10 27.04
C CYS A 106 12.44 -20.79 26.36
N HIS A 107 12.85 -19.64 26.90
CA HIS A 107 12.51 -18.32 26.36
C HIS A 107 11.01 -18.17 26.04
N GLY A 108 10.18 -18.54 27.00
CA GLY A 108 8.74 -18.41 26.87
C GLY A 108 8.00 -19.54 26.14
N GLU A 109 8.70 -20.42 25.45
CA GLU A 109 8.08 -21.44 24.59
C GLU A 109 7.49 -22.65 25.36
N GLY A 110 7.91 -22.88 26.60
CA GLY A 110 7.48 -24.02 27.41
C GLY A 110 8.08 -25.35 26.97
N ARG A 111 8.77 -25.41 25.85
CA ARG A 111 9.41 -26.60 25.30
C ARG A 111 10.87 -26.34 24.96
N VAL A 112 11.69 -27.39 24.97
CA VAL A 112 13.11 -27.32 24.63
C VAL A 112 13.44 -28.39 23.61
N VAL A 113 14.15 -28.00 22.56
CA VAL A 113 14.66 -28.92 21.52
C VAL A 113 16.10 -29.28 21.87
N ARG A 114 16.38 -30.54 22.23
CA ARG A 114 17.74 -31.03 22.49
C ARG A 114 18.49 -31.27 21.18
N ASP A 115 17.92 -32.14 20.35
CA ASP A 115 18.48 -32.47 19.06
C ASP A 115 17.90 -31.54 18.00
N ARG A 116 18.68 -30.55 17.60
CA ARG A 116 18.23 -29.52 16.65
C ARG A 116 18.21 -30.04 15.22
N CYS A 117 17.20 -29.68 14.48
CA CYS A 117 17.17 -29.91 13.03
C CYS A 117 18.35 -29.21 12.36
N VAL A 118 19.07 -29.92 11.54
CA VAL A 118 20.29 -29.43 10.86
C VAL A 118 19.94 -28.28 9.90
N ASP A 119 18.82 -28.41 9.19
CA ASP A 119 18.41 -27.49 8.14
C ASP A 119 17.96 -26.13 8.65
N CYS A 120 17.13 -26.11 9.69
CA CYS A 120 16.63 -24.86 10.30
C CYS A 120 17.34 -24.49 11.61
N ARG A 121 18.36 -25.24 12.02
CA ARG A 121 19.17 -25.02 13.22
C ARG A 121 18.34 -24.90 14.53
N GLY A 122 17.18 -25.58 14.53
CA GLY A 122 16.26 -25.59 15.68
C GLY A 122 15.21 -24.48 15.68
N GLU A 123 15.15 -23.62 14.66
CA GLU A 123 14.13 -22.57 14.56
C GLU A 123 12.77 -23.08 14.11
N GLY A 124 12.74 -24.20 13.39
CA GLY A 124 11.51 -24.77 12.80
C GLY A 124 11.05 -24.05 11.53
N VAL A 125 11.74 -22.98 11.13
CA VAL A 125 11.39 -22.18 9.94
C VAL A 125 12.61 -21.93 9.07
N LYS A 126 12.39 -21.73 7.76
CA LYS A 126 13.40 -21.33 6.78
C LYS A 126 12.91 -20.12 6.01
N GLN A 127 13.84 -19.31 5.50
CA GLN A 127 13.51 -18.26 4.54
C GLN A 127 13.40 -18.84 3.14
N GLU A 128 12.29 -18.56 2.48
CA GLU A 128 12.05 -18.92 1.08
C GLU A 128 11.45 -17.74 0.33
N ASP A 129 11.74 -17.69 -0.97
CA ASP A 129 11.13 -16.75 -1.89
C ASP A 129 9.87 -17.37 -2.47
N GLU A 130 8.73 -16.74 -2.28
CA GLU A 130 7.44 -17.19 -2.82
C GLU A 130 6.85 -16.11 -3.72
N THR A 131 6.13 -16.54 -4.74
CA THR A 131 5.42 -15.65 -5.66
C THR A 131 3.94 -15.66 -5.33
N VAL A 132 3.42 -14.52 -4.94
CA VAL A 132 2.03 -14.35 -4.50
C VAL A 132 1.29 -13.44 -5.47
N GLN A 133 0.09 -13.84 -5.88
CA GLN A 133 -0.81 -13.01 -6.66
C GLN A 133 -1.72 -12.22 -5.74
N VAL A 134 -1.69 -10.89 -5.87
CA VAL A 134 -2.50 -9.96 -5.09
C VAL A 134 -3.53 -9.32 -6.02
N ARG A 135 -4.79 -9.55 -5.73
CA ARG A 135 -5.87 -8.87 -6.43
C ARG A 135 -6.18 -7.55 -5.74
N VAL A 136 -5.92 -6.47 -6.45
CA VAL A 136 -6.21 -5.11 -6.01
C VAL A 136 -7.51 -4.66 -6.67
N PRO A 137 -8.55 -4.31 -5.92
CA PRO A 137 -9.80 -3.81 -6.51
C PRO A 137 -9.64 -2.38 -7.03
N ALA A 138 -10.57 -1.97 -7.90
CA ALA A 138 -10.63 -0.60 -8.40
C ALA A 138 -10.89 0.41 -7.27
N GLY A 139 -10.35 1.61 -7.41
CA GLY A 139 -10.59 2.72 -6.49
C GLY A 139 -9.78 2.70 -5.20
N VAL A 140 -8.81 1.79 -5.06
CA VAL A 140 -7.89 1.85 -3.92
C VAL A 140 -7.15 3.18 -3.90
N ALA A 141 -6.79 3.66 -2.71
CA ALA A 141 -6.01 4.88 -2.54
C ALA A 141 -4.65 4.57 -1.94
N ASN A 142 -3.74 5.51 -2.07
CA ASN A 142 -2.44 5.47 -1.42
C ASN A 142 -2.59 5.23 0.09
N GLY A 143 -1.81 4.29 0.64
CA GLY A 143 -1.86 3.91 2.04
C GLY A 143 -2.93 2.87 2.40
N HIS A 144 -3.78 2.44 1.47
CA HIS A 144 -4.62 1.26 1.69
C HIS A 144 -3.77 0.00 1.75
N TYR A 145 -4.28 -1.05 2.38
CA TYR A 145 -3.62 -2.33 2.42
C TYR A 145 -4.56 -3.49 2.08
N VAL A 146 -4.00 -4.51 1.46
CA VAL A 146 -4.67 -5.79 1.22
C VAL A 146 -4.12 -6.81 2.21
N LYS A 147 -4.99 -7.39 3.02
CA LYS A 147 -4.63 -8.41 3.99
C LYS A 147 -4.80 -9.80 3.40
N MET A 148 -3.70 -10.55 3.30
CA MET A 148 -3.70 -11.93 2.85
C MET A 148 -3.45 -12.86 4.03
N ARG A 149 -4.49 -13.58 4.43
CA ARG A 149 -4.46 -14.43 5.63
C ARG A 149 -3.57 -15.64 5.40
N GLY A 150 -2.71 -15.93 6.38
CA GLY A 150 -1.86 -17.12 6.40
C GLY A 150 -0.70 -17.13 5.40
N LEU A 151 -0.42 -16.00 4.72
CA LEU A 151 0.69 -15.84 3.78
C LEU A 151 1.88 -15.03 4.34
N GLY A 152 1.85 -14.70 5.62
CA GLY A 152 2.97 -14.09 6.31
C GLY A 152 3.98 -15.10 6.83
N ASP A 153 4.87 -14.66 7.71
CA ASP A 153 5.89 -15.51 8.34
C ASP A 153 5.27 -16.70 9.08
N ALA A 154 5.80 -17.88 8.87
CA ALA A 154 5.49 -19.03 9.71
C ALA A 154 6.04 -18.81 11.13
N GLY A 155 5.22 -19.16 12.11
CA GLY A 155 5.64 -19.11 13.51
C GLY A 155 6.74 -20.12 13.82
N ARG A 156 7.68 -19.72 14.65
CA ARG A 156 8.76 -20.62 15.09
C ARG A 156 8.19 -21.84 15.80
N ARG A 157 8.83 -22.99 15.59
CA ARG A 157 8.55 -24.27 16.29
C ARG A 157 7.09 -24.66 16.28
N GLY A 158 6.46 -24.58 15.10
CA GLY A 158 5.05 -24.94 14.91
C GLY A 158 4.07 -23.89 15.38
N GLY A 159 4.51 -22.67 15.60
CA GLY A 159 3.62 -21.53 15.83
C GLY A 159 2.72 -21.23 14.62
N PRO A 160 1.61 -20.53 14.81
CA PRO A 160 0.70 -20.20 13.71
C PRO A 160 1.38 -19.28 12.69
N THR A 161 1.05 -19.46 11.43
CA THR A 161 1.49 -18.57 10.35
C THR A 161 0.81 -17.22 10.47
N GLY A 162 1.57 -16.15 10.22
CA GLY A 162 1.09 -14.79 10.22
C GLY A 162 0.27 -14.44 8.97
N ASP A 163 -0.12 -13.18 8.87
CA ASP A 163 -0.81 -12.65 7.71
C ASP A 163 0.16 -11.73 6.95
N LEU A 164 0.06 -11.70 5.63
CA LEU A 164 0.78 -10.77 4.77
C LEU A 164 -0.05 -9.51 4.59
N LEU A 165 0.54 -8.35 4.83
CA LEU A 165 -0.05 -7.05 4.51
C LEU A 165 0.65 -6.47 3.29
N VAL A 166 -0.10 -6.28 2.22
CA VAL A 166 0.35 -5.62 1.01
C VAL A 166 -0.11 -4.18 1.05
N LEU A 167 0.82 -3.27 1.29
CA LEU A 167 0.57 -1.83 1.26
C LEU A 167 0.53 -1.37 -0.19
N ILE A 168 -0.42 -0.52 -0.52
CA ILE A 168 -0.59 0.03 -1.85
C ILE A 168 -0.01 1.43 -1.89
N GLU A 169 0.88 1.66 -2.85
CA GLU A 169 1.41 2.96 -3.21
C GLU A 169 1.03 3.27 -4.65
N GLU A 170 0.43 4.43 -4.86
CA GLU A 170 0.05 4.94 -6.17
C GLU A 170 1.23 5.71 -6.75
N GLU A 171 1.63 5.39 -7.98
CA GLU A 171 2.63 6.15 -8.71
C GLU A 171 2.00 7.43 -9.28
N GLU A 172 2.74 8.53 -9.23
CA GLU A 172 2.33 9.79 -9.82
C GLU A 172 2.27 9.65 -11.35
N ASP A 173 1.15 10.07 -11.93
CA ASP A 173 0.95 10.07 -13.38
C ASP A 173 1.21 11.49 -13.92
N GLU A 174 1.92 11.61 -15.06
CA GLU A 174 2.24 12.90 -15.67
C GLU A 174 1.01 13.63 -16.24
N LEU A 175 -0.02 12.88 -16.64
CA LEU A 175 -1.22 13.41 -17.31
C LEU A 175 -2.39 13.59 -16.35
N PHE A 176 -2.47 12.75 -15.32
CA PHE A 176 -3.62 12.68 -14.43
C PHE A 176 -3.23 12.94 -12.98
N GLN A 177 -3.81 13.93 -12.38
CA GLN A 177 -3.68 14.19 -10.96
C GLN A 177 -4.97 13.75 -10.24
N ARG A 178 -4.84 12.91 -9.24
CA ARG A 178 -5.97 12.41 -8.46
C ARG A 178 -6.51 13.42 -7.47
N ILE A 179 -7.83 13.55 -7.39
CA ILE A 179 -8.55 14.34 -6.38
C ILE A 179 -9.69 13.47 -5.82
N GLY A 180 -9.38 12.64 -4.82
CA GLY A 180 -10.36 11.67 -4.30
C GLY A 180 -10.68 10.57 -5.31
N ASP A 181 -11.95 10.46 -5.73
CA ASP A 181 -12.38 9.56 -6.80
C ASP A 181 -12.32 10.22 -8.18
N ASP A 182 -12.16 11.54 -8.23
CA ASP A 182 -12.04 12.30 -9.46
C ASP A 182 -10.57 12.41 -9.90
N ILE A 183 -10.37 12.68 -11.19
CA ILE A 183 -9.05 13.00 -11.74
C ILE A 183 -9.09 14.35 -12.41
N ILE A 184 -7.97 15.09 -12.37
CA ILE A 184 -7.81 16.32 -13.13
C ILE A 184 -6.71 16.14 -14.18
N THR A 185 -6.96 16.70 -15.36
CA THR A 185 -6.02 16.72 -16.48
C THR A 185 -5.98 18.09 -17.13
N ASP A 186 -4.81 18.51 -17.60
CA ASP A 186 -4.62 19.77 -18.28
C ASP A 186 -4.70 19.55 -19.80
N VAL A 187 -5.44 20.43 -20.49
CA VAL A 187 -5.55 20.40 -21.94
C VAL A 187 -5.26 21.78 -22.49
N PHE A 188 -4.32 21.82 -23.43
CA PHE A 188 -3.90 23.05 -24.08
C PHE A 188 -4.74 23.29 -25.33
N VAL A 189 -5.29 24.49 -25.46
CA VAL A 189 -6.10 24.91 -26.61
C VAL A 189 -5.60 26.24 -27.16
N THR A 190 -5.86 26.49 -28.42
CA THR A 190 -5.54 27.77 -29.02
C THR A 190 -6.52 28.87 -28.56
N HIS A 191 -6.13 30.12 -28.67
CA HIS A 191 -7.04 31.24 -28.42
C HIS A 191 -8.29 31.18 -29.32
N ALA A 192 -8.13 30.80 -30.59
CA ALA A 192 -9.27 30.65 -31.51
C ALA A 192 -10.25 29.56 -31.05
N ASP A 193 -9.75 28.40 -30.61
CA ASP A 193 -10.58 27.32 -30.10
C ASP A 193 -11.33 27.72 -28.82
N ALA A 194 -10.69 28.49 -27.96
CA ALA A 194 -11.31 28.97 -26.72
C ALA A 194 -12.44 29.98 -26.99
N VAL A 195 -12.24 30.87 -28.00
CA VAL A 195 -13.24 31.91 -28.34
C VAL A 195 -14.39 31.35 -29.17
N LEU A 196 -14.08 30.55 -30.21
CA LEU A 196 -15.08 30.05 -31.13
C LEU A 196 -15.76 28.76 -30.65
N GLY A 197 -15.14 28.08 -29.70
CA GLY A 197 -15.50 26.74 -29.28
C GLY A 197 -14.90 25.70 -30.22
N ALA A 198 -14.56 24.55 -29.68
CA ALA A 198 -13.96 23.46 -30.43
C ALA A 198 -14.40 22.09 -29.93
N LYS A 199 -14.16 21.07 -30.75
CA LYS A 199 -14.25 19.68 -30.33
C LYS A 199 -12.84 19.09 -30.33
N ILE A 200 -12.34 18.71 -29.16
CA ILE A 200 -10.98 18.19 -28.98
C ILE A 200 -11.00 16.76 -28.46
N GLU A 201 -9.92 16.02 -28.68
CA GLU A 201 -9.69 14.74 -28.06
C GLU A 201 -8.91 14.93 -26.75
N VAL A 202 -9.44 14.35 -25.67
CA VAL A 202 -8.83 14.41 -24.34
C VAL A 202 -8.43 13.00 -23.91
N PRO A 203 -7.21 12.81 -23.37
CA PRO A 203 -6.84 11.54 -22.77
C PRO A 203 -7.73 11.23 -21.56
N THR A 204 -8.13 9.99 -21.42
CA THR A 204 -8.88 9.49 -20.27
C THR A 204 -8.24 8.18 -19.80
N LEU A 205 -8.54 7.73 -18.60
CA LEU A 205 -8.04 6.45 -18.08
C LEU A 205 -8.40 5.25 -18.96
N GLY A 206 -9.48 5.33 -19.70
CA GLY A 206 -9.91 4.29 -20.63
C GLY A 206 -9.54 4.54 -22.11
N GLY A 207 -8.62 5.45 -22.38
CA GLY A 207 -8.22 5.84 -23.75
C GLY A 207 -8.56 7.30 -24.07
N LYS A 208 -8.94 7.63 -25.30
CA LYS A 208 -9.28 9.00 -25.70
C LYS A 208 -10.79 9.20 -25.75
N SER A 209 -11.24 10.38 -25.39
CA SER A 209 -12.65 10.79 -25.50
C SER A 209 -12.77 12.20 -26.06
N ALA A 210 -13.83 12.45 -26.83
CA ALA A 210 -14.09 13.76 -27.38
C ALA A 210 -14.74 14.67 -26.32
N LEU A 211 -14.18 15.87 -26.15
CA LEU A 211 -14.70 16.93 -25.30
C LEU A 211 -15.08 18.13 -26.16
N LYS A 212 -16.28 18.67 -25.94
CA LYS A 212 -16.71 19.90 -26.56
C LYS A 212 -16.36 21.08 -25.65
N ILE A 213 -15.55 22.00 -26.17
CA ILE A 213 -15.24 23.28 -25.53
C ILE A 213 -16.33 24.27 -25.94
N PRO A 214 -17.07 24.87 -25.01
CA PRO A 214 -18.03 25.93 -25.32
C PRO A 214 -17.30 27.17 -25.87
N PRO A 215 -17.96 27.98 -26.71
CA PRO A 215 -17.40 29.28 -27.12
C PRO A 215 -17.23 30.20 -25.87
N ALA A 216 -16.29 31.12 -26.00
CA ALA A 216 -15.89 32.06 -24.92
C ALA A 216 -15.40 31.39 -23.63
N THR A 217 -14.83 30.19 -23.73
CA THR A 217 -14.21 29.49 -22.60
C THR A 217 -12.96 30.22 -22.14
N GLN A 218 -12.91 30.58 -20.85
CA GLN A 218 -11.75 31.24 -20.26
C GLN A 218 -10.64 30.25 -19.92
N SER A 219 -9.39 30.73 -19.91
CA SER A 219 -8.26 29.92 -19.43
C SER A 219 -8.47 29.51 -17.97
N HIS A 220 -8.04 28.31 -17.62
CA HIS A 220 -8.24 27.64 -16.33
C HIS A 220 -9.69 27.27 -16.01
N SER A 221 -10.62 27.40 -16.96
CA SER A 221 -11.96 26.85 -16.81
C SER A 221 -11.90 25.33 -16.70
N ILE A 222 -12.73 24.77 -15.81
CA ILE A 222 -12.79 23.32 -15.58
C ILE A 222 -14.05 22.76 -16.23
N LEU A 223 -13.86 21.86 -17.17
CA LEU A 223 -14.93 21.11 -17.84
C LEU A 223 -15.01 19.70 -17.24
N ARG A 224 -16.23 19.23 -16.96
CA ARG A 224 -16.45 17.94 -16.32
C ARG A 224 -16.85 16.87 -17.34
N MET A 225 -16.13 15.75 -17.33
CA MET A 225 -16.48 14.53 -18.06
C MET A 225 -16.99 13.49 -17.07
N ARG A 226 -18.31 13.29 -17.02
CA ARG A 226 -18.95 12.43 -16.03
C ARG A 226 -18.56 10.97 -16.20
N GLY A 227 -18.30 10.29 -15.08
CA GLY A 227 -17.97 8.87 -15.03
C GLY A 227 -16.65 8.48 -15.72
N LYS A 228 -15.73 9.43 -15.91
CA LYS A 228 -14.40 9.21 -16.51
C LYS A 228 -13.26 9.26 -15.49
N GLY A 229 -13.59 9.36 -14.20
CA GLY A 229 -12.65 9.27 -13.09
C GLY A 229 -12.39 7.84 -12.65
N LEU A 230 -11.83 7.70 -11.44
CA LEU A 230 -11.48 6.42 -10.84
C LEU A 230 -12.72 5.63 -10.44
N GLY A 231 -12.61 4.30 -10.42
CA GLY A 231 -13.62 3.46 -9.82
C GLY A 231 -13.76 3.75 -8.32
N ARG A 232 -14.98 3.65 -7.79
CA ARG A 232 -15.21 3.83 -6.35
C ARG A 232 -14.98 2.53 -5.59
N LEU A 233 -14.16 2.58 -4.56
CA LEU A 233 -13.89 1.42 -3.73
C LEU A 233 -15.18 0.95 -3.04
N ASN A 234 -15.47 -0.36 -3.10
CA ASN A 234 -16.66 -1.00 -2.51
C ASN A 234 -18.03 -0.44 -2.97
N SER A 235 -18.08 0.29 -4.09
CA SER A 235 -19.31 0.84 -4.65
C SER A 235 -19.33 0.67 -6.17
N SER A 236 -20.52 0.66 -6.74
CA SER A 236 -20.69 0.73 -8.18
C SER A 236 -20.60 2.18 -8.64
N GLY A 237 -19.78 2.44 -9.66
CA GLY A 237 -19.66 3.75 -10.26
C GLY A 237 -18.21 4.25 -10.32
N HIS A 238 -18.06 5.39 -10.97
CA HIS A 238 -16.79 6.06 -11.17
C HIS A 238 -16.92 7.51 -10.73
N GLY A 239 -15.81 8.12 -10.38
CA GLY A 239 -15.68 9.56 -10.27
C GLY A 239 -15.74 10.23 -11.63
N ASP A 240 -15.50 11.52 -11.67
CA ASP A 240 -15.51 12.32 -12.87
C ASP A 240 -14.09 12.70 -13.28
N GLN A 241 -13.89 12.99 -14.55
CA GLN A 241 -12.65 13.61 -15.01
C GLN A 241 -12.89 15.11 -15.15
N LEU A 242 -12.06 15.89 -14.48
CA LEU A 242 -12.02 17.35 -14.53
C LEU A 242 -10.95 17.75 -15.55
N VAL A 243 -11.36 18.43 -16.61
CA VAL A 243 -10.44 18.91 -17.66
C VAL A 243 -10.23 20.40 -17.48
N ARG A 244 -9.03 20.78 -17.08
CA ARG A 244 -8.64 22.19 -16.97
C ARG A 244 -8.14 22.69 -18.31
N VAL A 245 -8.87 23.63 -18.88
CA VAL A 245 -8.56 24.24 -20.19
C VAL A 245 -7.50 25.30 -19.98
N ILE A 246 -6.37 25.18 -20.66
CA ILE A 246 -5.28 26.16 -20.62
C ILE A 246 -5.14 26.75 -22.03
N VAL A 247 -5.35 28.05 -22.15
CA VAL A 247 -5.13 28.74 -23.44
C VAL A 247 -3.63 28.93 -23.65
N HIS A 248 -3.15 28.34 -24.73
CA HIS A 248 -1.73 28.36 -25.11
C HIS A 248 -1.50 29.43 -26.18
N THR A 249 -0.45 30.21 -26.01
CA THR A 249 0.00 31.18 -27.00
C THR A 249 1.12 30.56 -27.83
N PRO A 250 1.04 30.59 -29.18
CA PRO A 250 2.09 30.04 -30.02
C PRO A 250 3.40 30.80 -29.85
N GLU A 251 4.53 30.09 -29.67
CA GLU A 251 5.84 30.68 -29.50
C GLU A 251 6.33 31.38 -30.79
N THR A 252 6.00 30.82 -31.94
CA THR A 252 6.41 31.31 -33.26
C THR A 252 5.22 31.43 -34.20
N PRO A 253 4.40 32.50 -34.10
CA PRO A 253 3.29 32.70 -35.01
C PRO A 253 3.75 32.95 -36.45
N SER A 254 3.06 32.35 -37.39
CA SER A 254 3.31 32.56 -38.82
C SER A 254 3.05 34.02 -39.25
N GLY A 255 3.57 34.46 -40.41
CA GLY A 255 3.35 35.83 -40.90
C GLY A 255 1.86 36.16 -41.00
N ARG A 256 1.02 35.24 -41.52
CA ARG A 256 -0.41 35.44 -41.64
C ARG A 256 -1.13 35.46 -40.28
N GLU A 257 -0.69 34.67 -39.31
CA GLU A 257 -1.23 34.73 -37.94
C GLU A 257 -0.97 36.08 -37.29
N LYS A 258 0.22 36.62 -37.47
CA LYS A 258 0.58 38.00 -36.99
C LYS A 258 -0.34 39.06 -37.56
N GLU A 259 -0.57 39.04 -38.88
CA GLU A 259 -1.49 39.98 -39.53
C GLU A 259 -2.91 39.90 -38.94
N LEU A 260 -3.44 38.67 -38.76
CA LEU A 260 -4.77 38.46 -38.19
C LEU A 260 -4.86 38.89 -36.73
N LEU A 261 -3.81 38.62 -35.92
CA LEU A 261 -3.75 39.07 -34.56
C LEU A 261 -3.65 40.60 -34.43
N GLU A 262 -2.98 41.27 -35.35
CA GLU A 262 -2.92 42.75 -35.41
C GLU A 262 -4.29 43.33 -35.80
N GLU A 263 -5.03 42.71 -36.73
CA GLU A 263 -6.39 43.09 -37.05
C GLU A 263 -7.32 42.91 -35.85
N LEU A 264 -7.22 41.78 -35.16
CA LEU A 264 -7.99 41.50 -33.92
C LEU A 264 -7.72 42.55 -32.84
N ARG A 265 -6.43 42.90 -32.63
CA ARG A 265 -6.06 43.93 -31.63
C ARG A 265 -6.75 45.27 -31.93
N LYS A 266 -6.73 45.70 -33.21
CA LYS A 266 -7.42 46.96 -33.62
C LYS A 266 -8.90 46.93 -33.35
N LEU A 267 -9.56 45.78 -33.52
CA LEU A 267 -10.99 45.62 -33.25
C LEU A 267 -11.32 45.62 -31.73
N GLN A 268 -10.37 45.26 -30.89
CA GLN A 268 -10.55 45.26 -29.44
C GLN A 268 -10.26 46.63 -28.79
N GLU A 269 -9.49 47.49 -29.49
CA GLU A 269 -9.17 48.85 -29.04
C GLU A 269 -10.20 49.90 -29.52
N ALA A 270 -11.15 49.53 -30.41
CA ALA A 270 -12.20 50.39 -30.97
C ALA A 270 -13.51 50.26 -30.13
#